data_3556689954402caba2ee976d1f6c17d7
#
_entry.id   3556689954402caba2ee976d1f6c17d7
#
_cell.length_a   1.000
_cell.length_b   1.000
_cell.length_c   1.000
_cell.angle_alpha   90.00
_cell.angle_beta   90.00
_cell.angle_gamma   90.00
#
_symmetry.space_group_name_H-M   'P 1'
#
loop_
_entity.id
_entity.type
_entity.pdbx_description
1 polymer ?
#
loop_
_entity_poly.entity_id
_entity_poly.type
_entity_poly.pdbx_seq_one_letter_code
_entity_poly.pdbx_strand_id
1 'polypeptide(L)'
;MSIKIILDTDIGSDIDDALCLAYLLAQPKCELLGITTVTGEADKRAMLASVLCKVAGKHIPIFPGSEEPLLVPQRQKQAPQAAALPKWEHDQEFPKGQAIEFLRRTIREYPGEVILLTIGPLTNIGLLFRVDPEIPSLLKGLVMMCGFFTNRQKYGVRPLGELEWNTLCDPHAAAIVYQAATTVHRSIGLDVTKQVTMNAKRVREKLRSDLHQPVLDFTEIWFRQRDIITFHDPLAATTIFDDQICVFKKGTVEVELTSERLKGMTVWRSGGSEKHEVALEVDSSRFFEQYFSVFQ
;
A
#
# COMPACT_ATOMS: atom_id res chain seq x y z
N MET A 1 -11.66 -10.06 18.07
CA MET A 1 -12.36 -10.06 16.76
C MET A 1 -11.32 -9.80 15.69
N SER A 2 -11.39 -10.49 14.56
CA SER A 2 -10.56 -10.23 13.39
C SER A 2 -10.98 -8.95 12.68
N ILE A 3 -10.05 -8.34 11.99
CA ILE A 3 -10.28 -7.14 11.17
C ILE A 3 -10.26 -7.61 9.70
N LYS A 4 -11.37 -7.40 9.00
CA LYS A 4 -11.47 -7.71 7.57
C LYS A 4 -10.70 -6.70 6.75
N ILE A 5 -9.74 -7.16 5.95
CA ILE A 5 -8.87 -6.33 5.13
C ILE A 5 -8.92 -6.82 3.68
N ILE A 6 -8.98 -5.90 2.74
CA ILE A 6 -8.63 -6.12 1.35
C ILE A 6 -7.36 -5.34 1.07
N LEU A 7 -6.39 -5.96 0.41
CA LEU A 7 -5.12 -5.34 0.03
C LEU A 7 -5.13 -5.02 -1.47
N ASP A 8 -4.81 -3.77 -1.83
CA ASP A 8 -4.45 -3.37 -3.20
C ASP A 8 -2.98 -2.97 -3.22
N THR A 9 -2.15 -3.62 -4.07
CA THR A 9 -0.69 -3.59 -4.01
C THR A 9 -0.05 -3.57 -5.39
N ASP A 10 1.12 -2.96 -5.52
CA ASP A 10 1.99 -3.07 -6.69
C ASP A 10 3.27 -3.88 -6.40
N ILE A 11 3.15 -4.89 -5.53
CA ILE A 11 4.22 -5.81 -5.16
C ILE A 11 5.09 -6.22 -6.35
N GLY A 12 6.41 -6.17 -6.17
CA GLY A 12 7.35 -6.62 -7.18
C GLY A 12 8.32 -5.57 -7.68
N SER A 13 8.24 -4.34 -7.20
CA SER A 13 9.12 -3.22 -7.55
C SER A 13 9.99 -2.78 -6.38
N ASP A 14 9.44 -2.04 -5.40
CA ASP A 14 10.05 -1.89 -4.09
C ASP A 14 9.78 -3.14 -3.25
N ILE A 15 10.46 -3.30 -2.15
CA ILE A 15 10.36 -4.53 -1.36
C ILE A 15 9.31 -4.44 -0.25
N ASP A 16 8.87 -3.27 0.06
CA ASP A 16 8.00 -3.02 1.21
C ASP A 16 6.58 -3.57 1.03
N ASP A 17 6.06 -3.68 -0.19
CA ASP A 17 4.83 -4.42 -0.48
C ASP A 17 4.89 -5.88 0.01
N ALA A 18 6.00 -6.57 -0.30
CA ALA A 18 6.18 -7.97 0.11
C ALA A 18 6.30 -8.08 1.64
N LEU A 19 6.96 -7.12 2.30
CA LEU A 19 7.02 -7.02 3.76
C LEU A 19 5.65 -6.73 4.36
N CYS A 20 4.83 -5.89 3.70
CA CYS A 20 3.46 -5.58 4.11
C CYS A 20 2.57 -6.82 4.02
N LEU A 21 2.59 -7.52 2.89
CA LEU A 21 1.79 -8.73 2.72
C LEU A 21 2.21 -9.82 3.70
N ALA A 22 3.52 -10.04 3.91
CA ALA A 22 4.02 -10.97 4.92
C ALA A 22 3.49 -10.64 6.32
N TYR A 23 3.49 -9.34 6.69
CA TYR A 23 2.93 -8.89 7.97
C TYR A 23 1.43 -9.22 8.08
N LEU A 24 0.63 -8.91 7.07
CA LEU A 24 -0.81 -9.20 7.07
C LEU A 24 -1.10 -10.71 7.16
N LEU A 25 -0.30 -11.52 6.48
CA LEU A 25 -0.42 -12.98 6.54
C LEU A 25 -0.05 -13.55 7.91
N ALA A 26 0.93 -12.97 8.59
CA ALA A 26 1.35 -13.39 9.94
C ALA A 26 0.48 -12.81 11.06
N GLN A 27 -0.23 -11.70 10.83
CA GLN A 27 -1.01 -10.98 11.85
C GLN A 27 -2.26 -11.77 12.27
N PRO A 28 -2.36 -12.25 13.54
CA PRO A 28 -3.48 -13.11 13.97
C PRO A 28 -4.82 -12.38 14.02
N LYS A 29 -4.81 -11.05 14.08
CA LYS A 29 -6.03 -10.23 14.04
C LYS A 29 -6.46 -9.87 12.62
N CYS A 30 -5.70 -10.25 11.59
CA CYS A 30 -6.00 -9.95 10.19
C CYS A 30 -6.83 -11.08 9.56
N GLU A 31 -7.97 -10.72 8.99
CA GLU A 31 -8.74 -11.55 8.08
C GLU A 31 -8.60 -10.94 6.68
N LEU A 32 -7.60 -11.43 5.92
CA LEU A 32 -7.34 -10.94 4.57
C LEU A 32 -8.35 -11.56 3.60
N LEU A 33 -9.31 -10.76 3.13
CA LEU A 33 -10.41 -11.22 2.27
C LEU A 33 -9.99 -11.42 0.82
N GLY A 34 -8.94 -10.74 0.39
CA GLY A 34 -8.40 -10.86 -0.96
C GLY A 34 -7.36 -9.79 -1.27
N ILE A 35 -6.73 -9.97 -2.41
CA ILE A 35 -5.64 -9.11 -2.89
C ILE A 35 -5.97 -8.68 -4.32
N THR A 36 -5.83 -7.40 -4.62
CA THR A 36 -5.79 -6.89 -5.99
C THR A 36 -4.40 -6.35 -6.29
N THR A 37 -3.92 -6.56 -7.51
CA THR A 37 -2.65 -5.99 -7.96
C THR A 37 -2.89 -4.86 -8.94
N VAL A 38 -1.96 -3.94 -9.04
CA VAL A 38 -2.08 -2.73 -9.87
C VAL A 38 -0.76 -2.42 -10.56
N THR A 39 -0.81 -1.62 -11.63
CA THR A 39 0.30 -1.17 -12.46
C THR A 39 0.94 -2.28 -13.31
N GLY A 40 1.91 -1.93 -14.17
CA GLY A 40 2.43 -2.81 -15.21
C GLY A 40 2.87 -4.19 -14.72
N GLU A 41 2.60 -5.21 -15.52
CA GLU A 41 2.82 -6.62 -15.20
C GLU A 41 1.98 -7.13 -14.00
N ALA A 42 0.71 -6.70 -13.91
CA ALA A 42 -0.18 -7.04 -12.80
C ALA A 42 -0.31 -8.57 -12.55
N ASP A 43 -0.27 -9.40 -13.59
CA ASP A 43 -0.23 -10.87 -13.47
C ASP A 43 1.02 -11.35 -12.72
N LYS A 44 2.22 -10.80 -13.02
CA LYS A 44 3.45 -11.16 -12.31
C LYS A 44 3.42 -10.71 -10.85
N ARG A 45 2.81 -9.57 -10.57
CA ARG A 45 2.58 -9.09 -9.20
C ARG A 45 1.65 -10.03 -8.44
N ALA A 46 0.62 -10.53 -9.08
CA ALA A 46 -0.26 -11.55 -8.51
C ALA A 46 0.48 -12.87 -8.23
N MET A 47 1.38 -13.29 -9.14
CA MET A 47 2.25 -14.46 -8.91
C MET A 47 3.13 -14.26 -7.67
N LEU A 48 3.76 -13.09 -7.49
CA LEU A 48 4.57 -12.77 -6.31
C LEU A 48 3.74 -12.78 -5.02
N ALA A 49 2.53 -12.22 -5.05
CA ALA A 49 1.62 -12.27 -3.92
C ALA A 49 1.21 -13.72 -3.58
N SER A 50 0.98 -14.57 -4.60
CA SER A 50 0.61 -15.98 -4.40
C SER A 50 1.74 -16.80 -3.77
N VAL A 51 3.02 -16.50 -4.06
CA VAL A 51 4.16 -17.11 -3.36
C VAL A 51 4.02 -16.96 -1.85
N LEU A 52 3.78 -15.72 -1.38
CA LEU A 52 3.66 -15.44 0.05
C LEU A 52 2.45 -16.13 0.67
N CYS A 53 1.32 -16.14 -0.04
CA CYS A 53 0.10 -16.83 0.41
C CYS A 53 0.33 -18.34 0.55
N LYS A 54 1.03 -18.97 -0.41
CA LYS A 54 1.36 -20.41 -0.35
C LYS A 54 2.31 -20.73 0.80
N VAL A 55 3.36 -19.95 0.99
CA VAL A 55 4.30 -20.13 2.11
C VAL A 55 3.58 -19.95 3.46
N ALA A 56 2.62 -19.05 3.54
CA ALA A 56 1.77 -18.87 4.73
C ALA A 56 0.73 -19.99 4.93
N GLY A 57 0.58 -20.90 3.97
CA GLY A 57 -0.48 -21.94 3.99
C GLY A 57 -1.89 -21.36 3.89
N LYS A 58 -2.06 -20.19 3.28
CA LYS A 58 -3.34 -19.47 3.18
C LYS A 58 -3.84 -19.39 1.73
N HIS A 59 -5.11 -19.71 1.53
CA HIS A 59 -5.79 -19.58 0.25
C HIS A 59 -6.53 -18.23 0.17
N ILE A 60 -5.82 -17.21 -0.28
CA ILE A 60 -6.36 -15.86 -0.44
C ILE A 60 -6.66 -15.62 -1.92
N PRO A 61 -7.87 -15.18 -2.29
CA PRO A 61 -8.19 -14.85 -3.68
C PRO A 61 -7.39 -13.64 -4.15
N ILE A 62 -6.78 -13.74 -5.34
CA ILE A 62 -5.92 -12.72 -5.93
C ILE A 62 -6.45 -12.35 -7.31
N PHE A 63 -6.54 -11.05 -7.60
CA PHE A 63 -7.10 -10.53 -8.85
C PHE A 63 -6.16 -9.48 -9.45
N PRO A 64 -5.52 -9.76 -10.59
CA PRO A 64 -4.80 -8.74 -11.35
C PRO A 64 -5.75 -7.61 -11.79
N GLY A 65 -5.38 -6.37 -11.47
CA GLY A 65 -6.15 -5.18 -11.80
C GLY A 65 -5.58 -4.41 -12.97
N SER A 66 -5.74 -3.08 -12.94
CA SER A 66 -5.32 -2.21 -14.04
C SER A 66 -3.80 -2.12 -14.16
N GLU A 67 -3.29 -2.38 -15.36
CA GLU A 67 -1.87 -2.16 -15.67
C GLU A 67 -1.57 -0.72 -16.08
N GLU A 68 -2.55 -0.04 -16.64
CA GLU A 68 -2.40 1.34 -17.10
C GLU A 68 -3.09 2.33 -16.16
N PRO A 69 -2.45 3.48 -15.87
CA PRO A 69 -3.08 4.56 -15.13
C PRO A 69 -4.21 5.21 -15.96
N LEU A 70 -5.07 6.00 -15.31
CA LEU A 70 -6.28 6.55 -15.97
C LEU A 70 -5.96 7.44 -17.17
N LEU A 71 -5.02 8.38 -17.03
CA LEU A 71 -4.79 9.40 -18.06
C LEU A 71 -3.31 9.73 -18.30
N VAL A 72 -2.40 9.33 -17.43
CA VAL A 72 -0.97 9.63 -17.57
C VAL A 72 -0.22 8.44 -18.16
N PRO A 73 0.97 8.63 -18.76
CA PRO A 73 1.79 7.51 -19.22
C PRO A 73 2.22 6.59 -18.05
N GLN A 74 2.22 5.27 -18.30
CA GLN A 74 2.68 4.27 -17.35
C GLN A 74 4.16 4.46 -16.98
N ARG A 75 4.43 4.66 -15.69
CA ARG A 75 5.76 4.90 -15.12
C ARG A 75 6.41 3.65 -14.55
N GLN A 76 5.62 2.67 -14.16
CA GLN A 76 6.08 1.44 -13.47
C GLN A 76 5.67 0.21 -14.29
N LYS A 77 6.38 0.00 -15.40
CA LYS A 77 6.03 -1.00 -16.40
C LYS A 77 6.34 -2.43 -16.01
N GLN A 78 7.28 -2.64 -15.08
CA GLN A 78 7.84 -3.96 -14.79
C GLN A 78 7.78 -4.29 -13.29
N ALA A 79 7.75 -5.58 -13.00
CA ALA A 79 7.89 -6.17 -11.68
C ALA A 79 9.24 -6.93 -11.58
N PRO A 80 10.37 -6.25 -11.35
CA PRO A 80 11.69 -6.88 -11.44
C PRO A 80 11.89 -8.03 -10.45
N GLN A 81 11.19 -8.04 -9.32
CA GLN A 81 11.26 -9.13 -8.34
C GLN A 81 10.67 -10.45 -8.86
N ALA A 82 9.89 -10.42 -9.96
CA ALA A 82 9.41 -11.62 -10.63
C ALA A 82 10.55 -12.53 -11.12
N ALA A 83 11.79 -12.03 -11.22
CA ALA A 83 12.97 -12.85 -11.47
C ALA A 83 13.22 -13.92 -10.38
N ALA A 84 12.64 -13.79 -9.20
CA ALA A 84 12.73 -14.78 -8.13
C ALA A 84 11.65 -15.87 -8.20
N LEU A 85 10.58 -15.70 -8.99
CA LEU A 85 9.46 -16.65 -9.10
C LEU A 85 9.88 -18.10 -9.36
N PRO A 86 10.89 -18.40 -10.21
CA PRO A 86 11.31 -19.79 -10.46
C PRO A 86 11.76 -20.56 -9.22
N LYS A 87 12.07 -19.89 -8.12
CA LYS A 87 12.48 -20.52 -6.86
C LYS A 87 11.30 -20.95 -5.98
N TRP A 88 10.09 -20.46 -6.27
CA TRP A 88 8.96 -20.56 -5.38
C TRP A 88 7.71 -21.12 -6.07
N GLU A 89 6.96 -21.95 -5.37
CA GLU A 89 5.64 -22.35 -5.82
C GLU A 89 4.69 -21.15 -5.84
N HIS A 90 3.98 -20.95 -6.95
CA HIS A 90 3.03 -19.85 -7.14
C HIS A 90 1.93 -20.25 -8.14
N ASP A 91 0.82 -19.54 -8.06
CA ASP A 91 -0.24 -19.67 -9.06
C ASP A 91 0.17 -18.94 -10.34
N GLN A 92 -0.22 -19.49 -11.50
CA GLN A 92 0.12 -18.92 -12.81
C GLN A 92 -1.08 -18.31 -13.51
N GLU A 93 -2.29 -18.66 -13.08
CA GLU A 93 -3.55 -18.20 -13.68
C GLU A 93 -4.41 -17.50 -12.64
N PHE A 94 -4.92 -16.33 -13.01
CA PHE A 94 -5.76 -15.49 -12.17
C PHE A 94 -7.00 -15.01 -12.94
N PRO A 95 -8.11 -14.68 -12.24
CA PRO A 95 -9.31 -14.14 -12.88
C PRO A 95 -9.05 -12.75 -13.48
N LYS A 96 -8.87 -12.67 -14.80
CA LYS A 96 -8.58 -11.42 -15.52
C LYS A 96 -9.77 -10.48 -15.59
N GLY A 97 -9.52 -9.18 -15.44
CA GLY A 97 -10.54 -8.14 -15.55
C GLY A 97 -11.58 -8.14 -14.43
N GLN A 98 -11.35 -8.88 -13.35
CA GLN A 98 -12.33 -9.05 -12.27
C GLN A 98 -11.97 -8.29 -10.99
N ALA A 99 -10.81 -7.60 -10.92
CA ALA A 99 -10.36 -6.93 -9.70
C ALA A 99 -11.38 -5.90 -9.17
N ILE A 100 -11.90 -5.04 -10.03
CA ILE A 100 -12.86 -4.00 -9.64
C ILE A 100 -14.18 -4.62 -9.16
N GLU A 101 -14.66 -5.65 -9.86
CA GLU A 101 -15.88 -6.34 -9.47
C GLU A 101 -15.71 -7.15 -8.18
N PHE A 102 -14.53 -7.75 -7.97
CA PHE A 102 -14.18 -8.39 -6.70
C PHE A 102 -14.24 -7.38 -5.55
N LEU A 103 -13.56 -6.25 -5.67
CA LEU A 103 -13.57 -5.17 -4.67
C LEU A 103 -15.00 -4.72 -4.36
N ARG A 104 -15.77 -4.41 -5.43
CA ARG A 104 -17.15 -3.93 -5.32
C ARG A 104 -18.04 -4.93 -4.57
N ARG A 105 -18.02 -6.19 -4.99
CA ARG A 105 -18.84 -7.26 -4.42
C ARG A 105 -18.48 -7.52 -2.97
N THR A 106 -17.19 -7.66 -2.67
CA THR A 106 -16.74 -7.98 -1.31
C THR A 106 -17.04 -6.86 -0.32
N ILE A 107 -16.88 -5.58 -0.70
CA ILE A 107 -17.23 -4.46 0.17
C ILE A 107 -18.74 -4.39 0.41
N ARG A 108 -19.57 -4.70 -0.60
CA ARG A 108 -21.02 -4.77 -0.46
C ARG A 108 -21.50 -5.97 0.35
N GLU A 109 -20.75 -7.07 0.36
CA GLU A 109 -21.05 -8.25 1.19
C GLU A 109 -20.81 -7.98 2.69
N TYR A 110 -19.83 -7.10 3.02
CA TYR A 110 -19.44 -6.77 4.40
C TYR A 110 -19.51 -5.25 4.66
N PRO A 111 -20.69 -4.62 4.55
CA PRO A 111 -20.81 -3.17 4.67
C PRO A 111 -20.45 -2.68 6.08
N GLY A 112 -19.56 -1.70 6.17
CA GLY A 112 -19.05 -1.14 7.42
C GLY A 112 -18.02 -2.02 8.15
N GLU A 113 -17.59 -3.15 7.57
CA GLU A 113 -16.66 -4.06 8.22
C GLU A 113 -15.25 -4.06 7.58
N VAL A 114 -15.15 -3.74 6.28
CA VAL A 114 -13.92 -3.86 5.50
C VAL A 114 -13.05 -2.61 5.64
N ILE A 115 -11.78 -2.82 5.99
CA ILE A 115 -10.72 -1.83 5.76
C ILE A 115 -10.08 -2.14 4.40
N LEU A 116 -10.12 -1.17 3.50
CA LEU A 116 -9.38 -1.22 2.25
C LEU A 116 -8.00 -0.62 2.49
N LEU A 117 -6.97 -1.46 2.43
CA LEU A 117 -5.57 -1.04 2.50
C LEU A 117 -5.02 -0.97 1.08
N THR A 118 -4.63 0.22 0.64
CA THR A 118 -4.03 0.44 -0.68
C THR A 118 -2.62 0.98 -0.52
N ILE A 119 -1.67 0.27 -1.10
CA ILE A 119 -0.23 0.55 -0.97
C ILE A 119 0.45 0.78 -2.33
N GLY A 120 -0.26 0.56 -3.43
CA GLY A 120 0.17 0.91 -4.79
C GLY A 120 -0.52 2.14 -5.37
N PRO A 121 -0.28 2.45 -6.66
CA PRO A 121 -1.00 3.49 -7.39
C PRO A 121 -2.51 3.29 -7.33
N LEU A 122 -3.27 4.37 -7.11
CA LEU A 122 -4.69 4.30 -6.74
C LEU A 122 -5.65 3.99 -7.91
N THR A 123 -5.15 3.48 -9.03
CA THR A 123 -5.93 3.27 -10.27
C THR A 123 -7.14 2.35 -10.04
N ASN A 124 -6.95 1.19 -9.41
CA ASN A 124 -8.06 0.26 -9.12
C ASN A 124 -9.13 0.94 -8.24
N ILE A 125 -8.71 1.71 -7.25
CA ILE A 125 -9.62 2.33 -6.29
C ILE A 125 -10.35 3.53 -6.93
N GLY A 126 -9.66 4.31 -7.75
CA GLY A 126 -10.28 5.38 -8.54
C GLY A 126 -11.36 4.84 -9.49
N LEU A 127 -11.09 3.73 -10.20
CA LEU A 127 -12.06 3.03 -11.03
C LEU A 127 -13.24 2.51 -10.21
N LEU A 128 -12.98 1.84 -9.08
CA LEU A 128 -14.00 1.33 -8.19
C LEU A 128 -14.98 2.43 -7.74
N PHE A 129 -14.46 3.57 -7.27
CA PHE A 129 -15.27 4.68 -6.78
C PHE A 129 -16.04 5.40 -7.89
N ARG A 130 -15.60 5.28 -9.15
CA ARG A 130 -16.35 5.81 -10.32
C ARG A 130 -17.41 4.85 -10.82
N VAL A 131 -17.15 3.55 -10.78
CA VAL A 131 -18.14 2.52 -11.15
C VAL A 131 -19.24 2.43 -10.10
N ASP A 132 -18.90 2.57 -8.83
CA ASP A 132 -19.86 2.46 -7.72
C ASP A 132 -19.59 3.53 -6.65
N PRO A 133 -20.22 4.72 -6.77
CA PRO A 133 -19.98 5.86 -5.87
C PRO A 133 -20.45 5.65 -4.42
N GLU A 134 -21.18 4.58 -4.12
CA GLU A 134 -21.58 4.24 -2.75
C GLU A 134 -20.48 3.53 -1.96
N ILE A 135 -19.55 2.85 -2.63
CA ILE A 135 -18.50 2.04 -2.01
C ILE A 135 -17.72 2.78 -0.92
N PRO A 136 -17.29 4.04 -1.10
CA PRO A 136 -16.57 4.75 -0.04
C PRO A 136 -17.31 4.78 1.29
N SER A 137 -18.64 4.96 1.26
CA SER A 137 -19.49 5.01 2.46
C SER A 137 -19.72 3.64 3.12
N LEU A 138 -19.51 2.56 2.37
CA LEU A 138 -19.64 1.18 2.84
C LEU A 138 -18.35 0.65 3.48
N LEU A 139 -17.23 1.36 3.35
CA LEU A 139 -15.98 0.97 3.99
C LEU A 139 -16.01 1.28 5.49
N LYS A 140 -15.47 0.38 6.30
CA LYS A 140 -15.08 0.69 7.68
C LYS A 140 -13.99 1.75 7.70
N GLY A 141 -13.06 1.69 6.76
CA GLY A 141 -12.00 2.67 6.55
C GLY A 141 -11.21 2.42 5.28
N LEU A 142 -10.60 3.48 4.78
CA LEU A 142 -9.60 3.48 3.72
C LEU A 142 -8.26 3.90 4.34
N VAL A 143 -7.28 3.03 4.28
CA VAL A 143 -5.91 3.26 4.75
C VAL A 143 -4.96 3.19 3.55
N MET A 144 -4.17 4.22 3.35
CA MET A 144 -3.33 4.34 2.15
C MET A 144 -1.89 4.63 2.52
N MET A 145 -0.94 3.94 1.87
CA MET A 145 0.41 4.48 1.71
C MET A 145 0.37 5.43 0.52
N CYS A 146 0.26 6.73 0.80
CA CYS A 146 0.04 7.70 -0.26
C CYS A 146 0.31 9.12 0.23
N GLY A 147 0.92 9.94 -0.63
CA GLY A 147 1.04 11.37 -0.44
C GLY A 147 2.29 11.85 0.31
N PHE A 148 2.45 13.19 0.28
CA PHE A 148 3.49 13.91 1.00
C PHE A 148 2.93 15.30 1.36
N PHE A 149 2.66 15.55 2.64
CA PHE A 149 1.69 16.56 3.08
C PHE A 149 2.31 17.82 3.66
N THR A 150 3.54 17.74 4.21
CA THR A 150 4.18 18.88 4.88
C THR A 150 5.33 19.45 4.07
N ASN A 151 5.53 20.75 4.22
CA ASN A 151 6.72 21.43 3.68
C ASN A 151 7.91 21.35 4.64
N ARG A 152 7.70 20.85 5.88
CA ARG A 152 8.73 20.73 6.91
C ARG A 152 8.73 19.32 7.45
N GLN A 153 9.82 18.62 7.28
CA GLN A 153 10.11 17.40 8.00
C GLN A 153 10.80 17.73 9.31
N LYS A 154 10.74 16.82 10.27
CA LYS A 154 11.49 16.92 11.54
C LYS A 154 12.99 17.23 11.32
N TYR A 155 13.52 16.85 10.17
CA TYR A 155 14.95 16.96 9.81
C TYR A 155 15.24 17.79 8.55
N GLY A 156 14.30 18.63 8.09
CA GLY A 156 14.55 19.47 6.91
C GLY A 156 13.29 20.02 6.25
N VAL A 157 13.49 20.65 5.10
CA VAL A 157 12.43 21.17 4.24
C VAL A 157 12.23 20.15 3.11
N ARG A 158 10.97 19.89 2.75
CA ARG A 158 10.64 19.09 1.56
C ARG A 158 11.38 19.65 0.34
N PRO A 159 12.17 18.83 -0.37
CA PRO A 159 12.76 19.25 -1.64
C PRO A 159 11.68 19.72 -2.61
N LEU A 160 11.92 20.83 -3.30
CA LEU A 160 10.97 21.34 -4.28
C LEU A 160 10.79 20.32 -5.41
N GLY A 161 9.54 19.93 -5.65
CA GLY A 161 9.19 18.97 -6.71
C GLY A 161 9.36 17.49 -6.29
N GLU A 162 9.63 17.19 -5.02
CA GLU A 162 9.55 15.82 -4.54
C GLU A 162 8.09 15.38 -4.50
N LEU A 163 7.75 14.36 -5.28
CA LEU A 163 6.41 13.79 -5.39
C LEU A 163 6.42 12.38 -4.81
N GLU A 164 5.31 12.00 -4.17
CA GLU A 164 5.12 10.64 -3.71
C GLU A 164 4.76 9.74 -4.91
N TRP A 165 5.31 8.52 -4.93
CA TRP A 165 5.29 7.65 -6.11
C TRP A 165 3.89 7.20 -6.52
N ASN A 166 3.04 6.78 -5.58
CA ASN A 166 1.70 6.28 -5.86
C ASN A 166 0.79 7.37 -6.45
N THR A 167 0.89 8.61 -5.90
CA THR A 167 0.18 9.77 -6.47
C THR A 167 0.74 10.22 -7.81
N LEU A 168 2.05 10.08 -8.01
CA LEU A 168 2.71 10.42 -9.27
C LEU A 168 2.35 9.44 -10.40
N CYS A 169 2.21 8.15 -10.06
CA CYS A 169 1.87 7.11 -11.04
C CYS A 169 0.45 7.25 -11.57
N ASP A 170 -0.52 7.65 -10.73
CA ASP A 170 -1.88 7.97 -11.20
C ASP A 170 -2.50 9.14 -10.41
N PRO A 171 -2.14 10.39 -10.76
CA PRO A 171 -2.65 11.57 -10.07
C PRO A 171 -4.16 11.76 -10.22
N HIS A 172 -4.76 11.27 -11.30
CA HIS A 172 -6.19 11.40 -11.54
C HIS A 172 -6.98 10.43 -10.66
N ALA A 173 -6.51 9.18 -10.53
CA ALA A 173 -7.08 8.24 -9.58
C ALA A 173 -6.91 8.74 -8.14
N ALA A 174 -5.74 9.27 -7.78
CA ALA A 174 -5.50 9.86 -6.47
C ALA A 174 -6.48 11.00 -6.17
N ALA A 175 -6.71 11.91 -7.11
CA ALA A 175 -7.69 12.99 -6.94
C ALA A 175 -9.12 12.47 -6.73
N ILE A 176 -9.53 11.43 -7.45
CA ILE A 176 -10.83 10.78 -7.26
C ILE A 176 -10.95 10.21 -5.85
N VAL A 177 -9.92 9.49 -5.40
CA VAL A 177 -9.92 8.81 -4.10
C VAL A 177 -9.90 9.82 -2.95
N TYR A 178 -9.10 10.88 -3.02
CA TYR A 178 -9.07 11.92 -1.98
C TYR A 178 -10.37 12.72 -1.87
N GLN A 179 -11.19 12.78 -2.93
CA GLN A 179 -12.52 13.41 -2.90
C GLN A 179 -13.61 12.52 -2.30
N ALA A 180 -13.35 11.23 -2.16
CA ALA A 180 -14.33 10.27 -1.70
C ALA A 180 -14.66 10.45 -0.21
N ALA A 181 -15.92 10.25 0.15
CA ALA A 181 -16.41 10.34 1.53
C ALA A 181 -16.38 8.96 2.19
N THR A 182 -15.32 8.66 2.93
CA THR A 182 -15.18 7.44 3.73
C THR A 182 -15.34 7.76 5.23
N THR A 183 -15.71 6.76 6.02
CA THR A 183 -15.84 6.92 7.49
C THR A 183 -14.49 7.24 8.13
N VAL A 184 -13.46 6.50 7.76
CA VAL A 184 -12.05 6.75 8.09
C VAL A 184 -11.30 6.83 6.77
N HIS A 185 -10.63 7.96 6.53
CA HIS A 185 -9.79 8.16 5.35
C HIS A 185 -8.39 8.54 5.82
N ARG A 186 -7.49 7.59 5.85
CA ARG A 186 -6.18 7.73 6.49
C ARG A 186 -5.05 7.58 5.48
N SER A 187 -4.14 8.54 5.49
CA SER A 187 -2.94 8.51 4.65
C SER A 187 -1.67 8.48 5.47
N ILE A 188 -0.79 7.54 5.15
CA ILE A 188 0.55 7.38 5.70
C ILE A 188 1.53 7.78 4.60
N GLY A 189 1.92 9.06 4.61
CA GLY A 189 2.74 9.65 3.55
C GLY A 189 4.23 9.59 3.81
N LEU A 190 5.00 10.14 2.87
CA LEU A 190 6.45 10.23 2.95
C LEU A 190 6.94 11.01 4.19
N ASP A 191 6.07 11.86 4.77
CA ASP A 191 6.36 12.61 6.00
C ASP A 191 6.84 11.72 7.14
N VAL A 192 6.27 10.54 7.26
CA VAL A 192 6.54 9.58 8.33
C VAL A 192 7.29 8.35 7.84
N THR A 193 6.95 7.85 6.65
CA THR A 193 7.50 6.57 6.17
C THR A 193 9.01 6.62 5.95
N LYS A 194 9.55 7.74 5.48
CA LYS A 194 11.01 7.96 5.32
C LYS A 194 11.81 7.87 6.61
N GLN A 195 11.16 7.90 7.76
CA GLN A 195 11.80 7.78 9.07
C GLN A 195 11.92 6.32 9.52
N VAL A 196 11.29 5.38 8.81
CA VAL A 196 11.23 3.96 9.18
C VAL A 196 12.07 3.15 8.21
N THR A 197 13.36 3.07 8.49
CA THR A 197 14.34 2.47 7.57
C THR A 197 15.18 1.39 8.26
N MET A 198 15.69 0.45 7.44
CA MET A 198 16.61 -0.58 7.89
C MET A 198 17.65 -0.88 6.80
N ASN A 199 18.93 -0.94 7.17
CA ASN A 199 19.97 -1.29 6.22
C ASN A 199 19.97 -2.79 5.87
N ALA A 200 20.55 -3.14 4.73
CA ALA A 200 20.57 -4.49 4.18
C ALA A 200 21.12 -5.55 5.14
N LYS A 201 22.17 -5.22 5.92
CA LYS A 201 22.74 -6.15 6.91
C LYS A 201 21.70 -6.51 7.96
N ARG A 202 21.07 -5.51 8.56
CA ARG A 202 20.08 -5.70 9.63
C ARG A 202 18.80 -6.38 9.11
N VAL A 203 18.41 -6.10 7.86
CA VAL A 203 17.30 -6.80 7.19
C VAL A 203 17.56 -8.30 7.16
N ARG A 204 18.73 -8.75 6.66
CA ARG A 204 19.11 -10.16 6.61
C ARG A 204 19.19 -10.82 7.99
N GLU A 205 19.53 -10.03 9.03
CA GLU A 205 19.56 -10.51 10.41
C GLU A 205 18.17 -10.66 11.04
N LYS A 206 17.20 -9.86 10.62
CA LYS A 206 15.86 -9.79 11.22
C LYS A 206 14.81 -10.63 10.50
N LEU A 207 14.91 -10.78 9.19
CA LEU A 207 13.95 -11.56 8.39
C LEU A 207 14.31 -13.05 8.45
N ARG A 208 13.79 -13.78 9.46
CA ARG A 208 14.20 -15.18 9.73
C ARG A 208 13.06 -16.20 9.70
N SER A 209 11.80 -15.78 9.74
CA SER A 209 10.66 -16.73 9.68
C SER A 209 10.56 -17.36 8.28
N ASP A 210 9.87 -18.47 8.15
CA ASP A 210 9.64 -19.14 6.87
C ASP A 210 8.98 -18.19 5.85
N LEU A 211 8.04 -17.37 6.31
CA LEU A 211 7.37 -16.36 5.47
C LEU A 211 8.31 -15.26 4.96
N HIS A 212 9.42 -15.04 5.66
CA HIS A 212 10.44 -14.09 5.22
C HIS A 212 11.40 -14.65 4.16
N GLN A 213 11.44 -15.97 3.93
CA GLN A 213 12.40 -16.54 2.97
C GLN A 213 12.15 -16.05 1.54
N PRO A 214 10.92 -16.09 0.98
CA PRO A 214 10.66 -15.49 -0.33
C PRO A 214 10.89 -13.97 -0.34
N VAL A 215 10.55 -13.27 0.75
CA VAL A 215 10.79 -11.82 0.87
C VAL A 215 12.28 -11.52 0.76
N LEU A 216 13.16 -12.33 1.36
CA LEU A 216 14.61 -12.16 1.24
C LEU A 216 15.08 -12.34 -0.20
N ASP A 217 14.57 -13.34 -0.93
CA ASP A 217 14.91 -13.53 -2.34
C ASP A 217 14.49 -12.34 -3.21
N PHE A 218 13.32 -11.75 -2.93
CA PHE A 218 12.88 -10.52 -3.58
C PHE A 218 13.76 -9.32 -3.19
N THR A 219 14.12 -9.24 -1.91
CA THR A 219 14.98 -8.19 -1.36
C THR A 219 16.39 -8.21 -1.97
N GLU A 220 16.95 -9.39 -2.27
CA GLU A 220 18.28 -9.47 -2.91
C GLU A 220 18.29 -8.87 -4.33
N ILE A 221 17.14 -8.84 -5.02
CA ILE A 221 17.00 -8.13 -6.29
C ILE A 221 17.04 -6.61 -6.07
N TRP A 222 16.35 -6.12 -5.04
CA TRP A 222 16.38 -4.72 -4.62
C TRP A 222 17.78 -4.27 -4.20
N PHE A 223 18.49 -5.09 -3.41
CA PHE A 223 19.84 -4.79 -2.90
C PHE A 223 20.94 -4.76 -3.96
N ARG A 224 20.65 -5.12 -5.22
CA ARG A 224 21.60 -4.87 -6.33
C ARG A 224 21.79 -3.39 -6.62
N GLN A 225 20.83 -2.55 -6.24
CA GLN A 225 20.82 -1.11 -6.53
C GLN A 225 20.70 -0.24 -5.27
N ARG A 226 20.32 -0.81 -4.16
CA ARG A 226 20.06 -0.13 -2.89
C ARG A 226 20.66 -0.93 -1.75
N ASP A 227 20.99 -0.27 -0.65
CA ASP A 227 21.51 -0.89 0.57
C ASP A 227 20.61 -0.65 1.80
N ILE A 228 19.44 -0.07 1.57
CA ILE A 228 18.45 0.28 2.59
C ILE A 228 17.06 -0.08 2.11
N ILE A 229 16.20 -0.44 3.06
CA ILE A 229 14.74 -0.56 2.89
C ILE A 229 14.08 0.55 3.72
N THR A 230 13.08 1.18 3.14
CA THR A 230 12.10 2.01 3.84
C THR A 230 10.81 1.20 3.97
N PHE A 231 10.24 1.14 5.16
CA PHE A 231 9.03 0.37 5.44
C PHE A 231 7.79 1.24 5.22
N HIS A 232 7.58 1.70 3.98
CA HIS A 232 6.46 2.56 3.63
C HIS A 232 5.13 1.85 3.89
N ASP A 233 4.89 0.73 3.24
CA ASP A 233 3.65 -0.03 3.25
C ASP A 233 3.42 -0.80 4.55
N PRO A 234 4.45 -1.44 5.14
CA PRO A 234 4.28 -2.06 6.45
C PRO A 234 3.87 -1.07 7.54
N LEU A 235 4.33 0.19 7.45
CA LEU A 235 3.90 1.23 8.39
C LEU A 235 2.39 1.51 8.22
N ALA A 236 1.90 1.62 6.99
CA ALA A 236 0.47 1.79 6.74
C ALA A 236 -0.35 0.61 7.31
N ALA A 237 0.07 -0.63 7.04
CA ALA A 237 -0.59 -1.82 7.55
C ALA A 237 -0.60 -1.90 9.08
N THR A 238 0.51 -1.59 9.74
CA THR A 238 0.62 -1.70 11.22
C THR A 238 -0.27 -0.71 11.95
N THR A 239 -0.55 0.48 11.36
CA THR A 239 -1.46 1.47 11.96
C THR A 239 -2.92 1.00 12.03
N ILE A 240 -3.30 -0.05 11.30
CA ILE A 240 -4.63 -0.67 11.39
C ILE A 240 -4.79 -1.42 12.73
N PHE A 241 -3.71 -1.95 13.27
CA PHE A 241 -3.71 -2.78 14.49
C PHE A 241 -3.21 -2.03 15.72
N ASP A 242 -2.46 -0.95 15.53
CA ASP A 242 -1.96 -0.07 16.57
C ASP A 242 -1.89 1.38 16.06
N ASP A 243 -2.92 2.16 16.37
CA ASP A 243 -3.05 3.56 15.92
C ASP A 243 -2.11 4.53 16.66
N GLN A 244 -1.44 4.07 17.73
CA GLN A 244 -0.47 4.88 18.48
C GLN A 244 0.92 4.90 17.84
N ILE A 245 1.15 4.15 16.76
CA ILE A 245 2.41 4.19 16.00
C ILE A 245 2.61 5.56 15.33
N CYS A 246 1.51 6.19 14.89
CA CYS A 246 1.54 7.49 14.24
C CYS A 246 0.65 8.51 14.95
N VAL A 247 1.05 9.79 14.87
CA VAL A 247 0.18 10.89 15.24
C VAL A 247 -0.53 11.40 13.99
N PHE A 248 -1.86 11.27 14.00
CA PHE A 248 -2.71 11.69 12.87
C PHE A 248 -3.29 13.08 13.12
N LYS A 249 -3.41 13.87 12.05
CA LYS A 249 -4.14 15.14 12.05
C LYS A 249 -5.17 15.18 10.95
N LYS A 250 -6.35 15.71 11.27
CA LYS A 250 -7.46 15.85 10.34
C LYS A 250 -7.31 17.10 9.48
N GLY A 251 -7.82 17.04 8.25
CA GLY A 251 -7.81 18.14 7.31
C GLY A 251 -8.37 17.75 5.95
N THR A 252 -8.04 18.50 4.93
CA THR A 252 -8.37 18.21 3.54
C THR A 252 -7.08 17.97 2.73
N VAL A 253 -7.14 17.05 1.78
CA VAL A 253 -6.04 16.79 0.84
C VAL A 253 -6.52 17.10 -0.57
N GLU A 254 -5.73 17.89 -1.29
CA GLU A 254 -5.91 18.20 -2.69
C GLU A 254 -4.74 17.61 -3.48
N VAL A 255 -5.00 17.15 -4.72
CA VAL A 255 -3.98 16.64 -5.63
C VAL A 255 -3.81 17.64 -6.78
N GLU A 256 -2.59 18.06 -7.04
CA GLU A 256 -2.26 18.95 -8.16
C GLU A 256 -2.36 18.20 -9.50
N LEU A 257 -3.20 18.68 -10.41
CA LEU A 257 -3.45 18.05 -11.69
C LEU A 257 -3.06 18.93 -12.90
N THR A 258 -2.87 20.21 -12.70
CA THR A 258 -2.72 21.20 -13.77
C THR A 258 -1.27 21.38 -14.20
N SER A 259 -0.37 21.47 -13.22
CA SER A 259 1.05 21.68 -13.47
C SER A 259 1.72 20.43 -14.00
N GLU A 260 2.37 20.52 -15.16
CA GLU A 260 3.14 19.38 -15.71
C GLU A 260 4.27 18.92 -14.79
N ARG A 261 4.87 19.83 -14.02
CA ARG A 261 6.00 19.53 -13.12
C ARG A 261 5.57 19.02 -11.76
N LEU A 262 4.37 19.41 -11.29
CA LEU A 262 3.90 19.13 -9.94
C LEU A 262 2.67 18.21 -9.93
N LYS A 263 2.27 17.70 -11.08
CA LYS A 263 1.13 16.77 -11.20
C LYS A 263 1.34 15.56 -10.28
N GLY A 264 0.37 15.29 -9.41
CA GLY A 264 0.47 14.30 -8.36
C GLY A 264 0.98 14.84 -7.01
N MET A 265 1.35 16.13 -6.92
CA MET A 265 1.67 16.72 -5.63
C MET A 265 0.42 16.78 -4.74
N THR A 266 0.54 16.26 -3.54
CA THR A 266 -0.52 16.38 -2.53
C THR A 266 -0.31 17.61 -1.67
N VAL A 267 -1.39 18.34 -1.42
CA VAL A 267 -1.43 19.51 -0.55
C VAL A 267 -2.43 19.25 0.57
N TRP A 268 -1.96 19.22 1.79
CA TRP A 268 -2.79 19.09 2.97
C TRP A 268 -3.01 20.44 3.65
N ARG A 269 -4.23 20.69 4.09
CA ARG A 269 -4.61 21.87 4.86
C ARG A 269 -5.39 21.43 6.11
N SER A 270 -4.96 21.91 7.28
CA SER A 270 -5.69 21.71 8.53
C SER A 270 -7.00 22.49 8.51
N GLY A 271 -8.07 21.92 9.07
CA GLY A 271 -9.40 22.52 9.07
C GLY A 271 -10.22 22.22 7.81
N GLY A 272 -11.38 22.83 7.67
CA GLY A 272 -12.33 22.53 6.61
C GLY A 272 -13.24 21.35 6.95
N SER A 273 -13.53 20.47 5.98
CA SER A 273 -14.44 19.33 6.18
C SER A 273 -13.84 18.18 7.01
N GLU A 274 -12.59 18.29 7.44
CA GLU A 274 -11.85 17.33 8.28
C GLU A 274 -12.00 15.84 7.86
N LYS A 275 -12.06 15.60 6.56
CA LYS A 275 -12.36 14.27 6.01
C LYS A 275 -11.15 13.32 6.04
N HIS A 276 -9.90 13.85 6.01
CA HIS A 276 -8.69 13.06 5.87
C HIS A 276 -7.86 13.10 7.16
N GLU A 277 -7.41 11.96 7.58
CA GLU A 277 -6.38 11.80 8.61
C GLU A 277 -5.04 11.59 7.92
N VAL A 278 -4.08 12.49 8.13
CA VAL A 278 -2.71 12.35 7.63
C VAL A 278 -1.74 12.09 8.79
N ALA A 279 -0.85 11.13 8.62
CA ALA A 279 0.20 10.85 9.60
C ALA A 279 1.30 11.92 9.49
N LEU A 280 1.60 12.61 10.60
CA LEU A 280 2.63 13.65 10.65
C LEU A 280 3.81 13.33 11.54
N GLU A 281 3.66 12.41 12.49
CA GLU A 281 4.72 11.92 13.36
C GLU A 281 4.65 10.40 13.46
N VAL A 282 5.77 9.74 13.67
CA VAL A 282 5.88 8.28 13.81
C VAL A 282 6.80 7.91 14.96
N ASP A 283 6.41 6.89 15.72
CA ASP A 283 7.28 6.15 16.63
C ASP A 283 7.85 4.93 15.91
N SER A 284 9.04 5.09 15.34
CA SER A 284 9.72 4.03 14.59
C SER A 284 10.07 2.82 15.47
N SER A 285 10.32 3.01 16.76
CA SER A 285 10.65 1.92 17.68
C SER A 285 9.41 1.04 17.91
N ARG A 286 8.29 1.67 18.23
CA ARG A 286 6.99 1.00 18.38
C ARG A 286 6.57 0.28 17.10
N PHE A 287 6.80 0.90 15.93
CA PHE A 287 6.55 0.24 14.65
C PHE A 287 7.34 -1.06 14.52
N PHE A 288 8.67 -1.04 14.74
CA PHE A 288 9.48 -2.26 14.61
C PHE A 288 9.12 -3.33 15.65
N GLU A 289 8.80 -2.95 16.87
CA GLU A 289 8.29 -3.88 17.89
C GLU A 289 7.00 -4.56 17.42
N GLN A 290 6.02 -3.78 16.98
CA GLN A 290 4.74 -4.28 16.48
C GLN A 290 4.92 -5.14 15.22
N TYR A 291 5.74 -4.68 14.26
CA TYR A 291 5.98 -5.38 13.00
C TYR A 291 6.60 -6.76 13.24
N PHE A 292 7.67 -6.84 14.02
CA PHE A 292 8.36 -8.10 14.24
C PHE A 292 7.67 -9.05 15.25
N SER A 293 6.76 -8.55 16.06
CA SER A 293 6.07 -9.36 17.07
C SER A 293 5.22 -10.50 16.50
N VAL A 294 4.73 -10.36 15.27
CA VAL A 294 3.86 -11.35 14.62
C VAL A 294 4.61 -12.52 13.97
N PHE A 295 5.93 -12.45 13.90
CA PHE A 295 6.79 -13.47 13.28
C PHE A 295 7.56 -14.33 14.31
N GLN A 296 7.17 -14.29 15.58
CA GLN A 296 7.78 -15.06 16.66
C GLN A 296 7.23 -16.47 16.75
#